data_3a3a389009f6de8374713b69b59c8996
#
_entry.id   3a3a389009f6de8374713b69b59c8996
#
_cell.length_a   1.000
_cell.length_b   1.000
_cell.length_c   1.000
_cell.angle_alpha   90.00
_cell.angle_beta   90.00
_cell.angle_gamma   90.00
#
_symmetry.space_group_name_H-M   'P 1'
#
loop_
_entity.id
_entity.type
_entity.pdbx_description
1 polymer ?
#
loop_
_entity_poly.entity_id
_entity_poly.type
_entity_poly.pdbx_seq_one_letter_code
_entity_poly.pdbx_strand_id
1 'polypeptide(L)'
;MNMVDRSAEMWQPPAFFANETMLQNMVSQLRRYVDLQAGSLWQDLAEELPGWKGDVLDVGCGAQPYRKLMGSQARYIGLDTYDVKAHFGYEMPNTVYYDGHKLPFASQSMDRILCTETMEHVWDTNLFLSELERVLRSKGTIILTVPFAARWHYIPHDYWRFTPSALNALLLKAGFQNIRVYSRGNFITVAAYKLMATILPLFFSRSPTMLLKLLKFATGLLCVPILAVLACIGTISLCAKSGDDCLGYTVLAE
;
A
#
# COMPACT_ATOMS: atom_id res chain seq x y z
N MET A 1 16.73 -16.24 -17.60
CA MET A 1 15.45 -15.88 -16.95
C MET A 1 14.70 -14.98 -17.94
N ASN A 2 13.63 -15.46 -18.57
CA ASN A 2 12.90 -14.65 -19.55
C ASN A 2 12.36 -13.42 -18.81
N MET A 3 12.64 -12.22 -19.33
CA MET A 3 12.04 -10.99 -18.80
C MET A 3 10.53 -11.15 -18.87
N VAL A 4 9.91 -11.15 -17.69
CA VAL A 4 8.44 -11.14 -17.59
C VAL A 4 7.99 -9.80 -18.17
N ASP A 5 7.18 -9.88 -19.20
CA ASP A 5 6.71 -8.70 -19.92
C ASP A 5 5.79 -7.85 -19.01
N ARG A 6 6.15 -6.59 -18.81
CA ARG A 6 5.33 -5.60 -18.08
C ARG A 6 3.93 -5.41 -18.68
N SER A 7 3.72 -5.83 -19.93
CA SER A 7 2.39 -5.82 -20.57
C SER A 7 1.38 -6.74 -19.87
N ALA A 8 1.85 -7.67 -18.99
CA ALA A 8 0.99 -8.50 -18.16
C ALA A 8 0.26 -7.70 -17.07
N GLU A 9 0.75 -6.51 -16.72
CA GLU A 9 0.07 -5.64 -15.74
C GLU A 9 -1.12 -4.94 -16.39
N MET A 10 -2.32 -5.51 -16.20
CA MET A 10 -3.54 -5.08 -16.88
C MET A 10 -4.03 -3.69 -16.46
N TRP A 11 -3.66 -3.22 -15.28
CA TRP A 11 -4.07 -1.93 -14.73
C TRP A 11 -3.16 -1.47 -13.62
N GLN A 12 -2.72 -0.22 -13.72
CA GLN A 12 -1.98 0.47 -12.66
C GLN A 12 -2.88 1.55 -12.05
N PRO A 13 -3.12 1.50 -10.75
CA PRO A 13 -3.89 2.53 -10.10
C PRO A 13 -3.17 3.89 -10.19
N PRO A 14 -3.89 5.00 -10.40
CA PRO A 14 -3.27 6.33 -10.37
C PRO A 14 -2.67 6.60 -8.98
N ALA A 15 -1.53 7.31 -8.95
CA ALA A 15 -0.89 7.69 -7.69
C ALA A 15 -1.77 8.65 -6.87
N PHE A 16 -1.74 8.50 -5.56
CA PHE A 16 -2.27 9.49 -4.63
C PHE A 16 -1.14 10.43 -4.19
N PHE A 17 -1.31 11.72 -4.35
CA PHE A 17 -0.32 12.73 -3.94
C PHE A 17 -0.71 13.37 -2.62
N ALA A 18 0.28 13.76 -1.81
CA ALA A 18 0.05 14.44 -0.54
C ALA A 18 -0.62 15.82 -0.72
N ASN A 19 -0.24 16.54 -1.78
CA ASN A 19 -0.77 17.88 -2.11
C ASN A 19 -1.79 17.77 -3.23
N GLU A 20 -3.05 17.50 -2.87
CA GLU A 20 -4.14 17.36 -3.82
C GLU A 20 -5.01 18.62 -3.85
N THR A 21 -5.46 18.98 -5.05
CA THR A 21 -6.52 19.98 -5.20
C THR A 21 -7.83 19.47 -4.58
N MET A 22 -8.80 20.35 -4.35
CA MET A 22 -10.11 19.95 -3.80
C MET A 22 -10.75 18.82 -4.62
N LEU A 23 -10.68 18.89 -5.95
CA LEU A 23 -11.21 17.85 -6.84
C LEU A 23 -10.45 16.53 -6.69
N GLN A 24 -9.12 16.57 -6.63
CA GLN A 24 -8.29 15.38 -6.41
C GLN A 24 -8.60 14.74 -5.06
N ASN A 25 -8.78 15.53 -4.00
CA ASN A 25 -9.20 15.02 -2.70
C ASN A 25 -10.57 14.32 -2.74
N MET A 26 -11.54 14.87 -3.46
CA MET A 26 -12.85 14.21 -3.64
C MET A 26 -12.71 12.88 -4.39
N VAL A 27 -11.92 12.86 -5.46
CA VAL A 27 -11.64 11.64 -6.24
C VAL A 27 -10.91 10.61 -5.37
N SER A 28 -9.92 11.03 -4.60
CA SER A 28 -9.20 10.17 -3.64
C SER A 28 -10.13 9.56 -2.58
N GLN A 29 -11.06 10.36 -2.06
CA GLN A 29 -12.06 9.86 -1.11
C GLN A 29 -12.97 8.83 -1.76
N LEU A 30 -13.53 9.13 -2.94
CA LEU A 30 -14.41 8.20 -3.66
C LEU A 30 -13.68 6.89 -4.00
N ARG A 31 -12.42 6.99 -4.40
CA ARG A 31 -11.59 5.82 -4.72
C ARG A 31 -11.47 4.85 -3.56
N ARG A 32 -11.41 5.32 -2.30
CA ARG A 32 -11.29 4.44 -1.11
C ARG A 32 -12.47 3.50 -0.94
N TYR A 33 -13.65 3.84 -1.50
CA TYR A 33 -14.83 2.96 -1.48
C TYR A 33 -14.81 1.89 -2.57
N VAL A 34 -14.19 2.17 -3.71
CA VAL A 34 -14.10 1.22 -4.83
C VAL A 34 -12.77 0.46 -4.87
N ASP A 35 -11.74 0.99 -4.23
CA ASP A 35 -10.44 0.36 -4.01
C ASP A 35 -10.30 0.01 -2.52
N LEU A 36 -10.84 -1.15 -2.14
CA LEU A 36 -10.86 -1.59 -0.74
C LEU A 36 -9.45 -1.82 -0.15
N GLN A 37 -8.42 -2.08 -0.98
CA GLN A 37 -7.03 -2.09 -0.52
C GLN A 37 -6.64 -0.71 0.00
N ALA A 38 -6.81 0.33 -0.81
CA ALA A 38 -6.51 1.70 -0.42
C ALA A 38 -7.41 2.19 0.74
N GLY A 39 -8.70 1.79 0.74
CA GLY A 39 -9.66 2.15 1.79
C GLY A 39 -9.27 1.59 3.15
N SER A 40 -8.96 0.29 3.22
CA SER A 40 -8.54 -0.38 4.47
C SER A 40 -7.24 0.17 5.02
N LEU A 41 -6.27 0.44 4.13
CA LEU A 41 -5.00 1.04 4.49
C LEU A 41 -5.17 2.43 5.10
N TRP A 42 -5.98 3.27 4.41
CA TRP A 42 -6.29 4.60 4.89
C TRP A 42 -6.97 4.58 6.27
N GLN A 43 -7.89 3.64 6.51
CA GLN A 43 -8.58 3.50 7.79
C GLN A 43 -7.61 3.25 8.93
N ASP A 44 -6.72 2.25 8.78
CA ASP A 44 -5.73 1.91 9.81
C ASP A 44 -4.75 3.07 10.06
N LEU A 45 -4.23 3.68 8.99
CA LEU A 45 -3.26 4.76 9.10
C LEU A 45 -3.86 6.07 9.63
N ALA A 46 -5.13 6.36 9.33
CA ALA A 46 -5.82 7.53 9.84
C ALA A 46 -6.09 7.45 11.36
N GLU A 47 -6.10 6.26 11.93
CA GLU A 47 -6.19 6.03 13.38
C GLU A 47 -4.83 6.25 14.06
N GLU A 48 -3.74 5.79 13.45
CA GLU A 48 -2.41 5.72 14.09
C GLU A 48 -1.54 6.97 13.84
N LEU A 49 -1.48 7.48 12.60
CA LEU A 49 -0.52 8.51 12.22
C LEU A 49 -0.73 9.90 12.85
N PRO A 50 -1.97 10.35 13.18
CA PRO A 50 -2.18 11.69 13.78
C PRO A 50 -1.46 11.88 15.12
N GLY A 51 -1.21 10.80 15.85
CA GLY A 51 -0.49 10.82 17.13
C GLY A 51 1.04 10.83 17.01
N TRP A 52 1.59 10.69 15.81
CA TRP A 52 3.03 10.56 15.60
C TRP A 52 3.78 11.88 15.76
N LYS A 53 4.96 11.80 16.38
CA LYS A 53 5.84 12.94 16.71
C LYS A 53 7.29 12.56 16.44
N GLY A 54 8.16 13.58 16.31
CA GLY A 54 9.58 13.39 16.10
C GLY A 54 9.94 13.09 14.65
N ASP A 55 11.06 12.41 14.44
CA ASP A 55 11.58 12.06 13.12
C ASP A 55 10.83 10.83 12.59
N VAL A 56 10.09 11.01 11.51
CA VAL A 56 9.28 9.98 10.86
C VAL A 56 9.86 9.65 9.50
N LEU A 57 10.32 8.41 9.32
CA LEU A 57 10.80 7.88 8.04
C LEU A 57 9.67 7.09 7.35
N ASP A 58 9.31 7.51 6.14
CA ASP A 58 8.36 6.79 5.29
C ASP A 58 9.13 6.05 4.19
N VAL A 59 9.26 4.74 4.33
CA VAL A 59 10.08 3.86 3.48
C VAL A 59 9.23 3.26 2.37
N GLY A 60 9.64 3.48 1.11
CA GLY A 60 8.81 3.22 -0.05
C GLY A 60 7.69 4.25 -0.14
N CYS A 61 8.01 5.52 0.09
CA CYS A 61 7.03 6.58 0.30
C CYS A 61 6.18 6.89 -0.95
N GLY A 62 6.61 6.49 -2.13
CA GLY A 62 5.92 6.74 -3.39
C GLY A 62 5.56 8.23 -3.55
N ALA A 63 4.30 8.49 -3.85
CA ALA A 63 3.74 9.86 -3.95
C ALA A 63 3.39 10.50 -2.59
N GLN A 64 3.85 9.93 -1.48
CA GLN A 64 3.64 10.38 -0.09
C GLN A 64 2.15 10.50 0.31
N PRO A 65 1.27 9.54 -0.02
CA PRO A 65 -0.18 9.71 0.13
C PRO A 65 -0.62 9.89 1.58
N TYR A 66 0.13 9.35 2.53
CA TYR A 66 -0.22 9.33 3.95
C TYR A 66 0.40 10.46 4.76
N ARG A 67 1.31 11.25 4.16
CA ARG A 67 1.96 12.39 4.82
C ARG A 67 0.94 13.37 5.43
N LYS A 68 -0.18 13.59 4.76
CA LYS A 68 -1.26 14.49 5.22
C LYS A 68 -2.02 14.01 6.46
N LEU A 69 -1.84 12.74 6.87
CA LEU A 69 -2.41 12.21 8.10
C LEU A 69 -1.57 12.53 9.33
N MET A 70 -0.30 12.88 9.15
CA MET A 70 0.62 13.17 10.24
C MET A 70 0.38 14.56 10.81
N GLY A 71 0.50 14.67 12.14
CA GLY A 71 0.38 15.95 12.84
C GLY A 71 1.59 16.86 12.61
N SER A 72 1.47 18.14 12.98
CA SER A 72 2.53 19.14 12.82
C SER A 72 3.79 18.91 13.66
N GLN A 73 3.74 17.97 14.61
CA GLN A 73 4.89 17.58 15.45
C GLN A 73 5.75 16.48 14.80
N ALA A 74 5.34 15.91 13.66
CA ALA A 74 6.10 14.94 12.91
C ALA A 74 7.01 15.64 11.89
N ARG A 75 8.30 15.34 11.92
CA ARG A 75 9.27 15.72 10.88
C ARG A 75 9.32 14.59 9.84
N TYR A 76 8.57 14.75 8.78
CA TYR A 76 8.46 13.74 7.75
C TYR A 76 9.67 13.71 6.83
N ILE A 77 10.20 12.50 6.60
CA ILE A 77 11.27 12.18 5.66
C ILE A 77 10.77 11.04 4.77
N GLY A 78 10.64 11.29 3.47
CA GLY A 78 10.36 10.26 2.49
C GLY A 78 11.65 9.55 2.06
N LEU A 79 11.58 8.24 1.87
CA LEU A 79 12.66 7.44 1.30
C LEU A 79 12.10 6.53 0.21
N ASP A 80 12.77 6.49 -0.94
CA ASP A 80 12.40 5.59 -2.01
C ASP A 80 13.61 5.18 -2.87
N THR A 81 13.44 4.23 -3.77
CA THR A 81 14.51 3.79 -4.66
C THR A 81 14.60 4.64 -5.92
N TYR A 82 15.79 4.68 -6.55
CA TYR A 82 15.99 5.40 -7.82
C TYR A 82 15.08 4.90 -8.95
N ASP A 83 14.59 3.66 -8.88
CA ASP A 83 13.76 3.05 -9.91
C ASP A 83 12.32 3.56 -9.94
N VAL A 84 11.85 4.22 -8.87
CA VAL A 84 10.48 4.74 -8.75
C VAL A 84 10.13 5.71 -9.88
N LYS A 85 11.03 6.63 -10.21
CA LYS A 85 10.83 7.58 -11.32
C LYS A 85 10.66 6.87 -12.67
N ALA A 86 11.48 5.86 -12.93
CA ALA A 86 11.40 5.09 -14.18
C ALA A 86 10.12 4.26 -14.27
N HIS A 87 9.63 3.75 -13.14
CA HIS A 87 8.46 2.88 -13.10
C HIS A 87 7.15 3.67 -13.06
N PHE A 88 7.04 4.66 -12.18
CA PHE A 88 5.79 5.41 -11.95
C PHE A 88 5.69 6.74 -12.68
N GLY A 89 6.82 7.25 -13.24
CA GLY A 89 6.84 8.49 -14.01
C GLY A 89 6.76 9.77 -13.18
N TYR A 90 6.99 9.71 -11.87
CA TYR A 90 7.04 10.89 -11.00
C TYR A 90 8.22 10.83 -10.02
N GLU A 91 8.57 12.00 -9.49
CA GLU A 91 9.57 12.20 -8.46
C GLU A 91 9.02 13.19 -7.42
N MET A 92 9.11 12.82 -6.14
CA MET A 92 8.56 13.67 -5.08
C MET A 92 9.64 14.58 -4.49
N PRO A 93 9.34 15.87 -4.26
CA PRO A 93 10.24 16.75 -3.55
C PRO A 93 10.42 16.28 -2.10
N ASN A 94 11.60 16.53 -1.51
CA ASN A 94 11.96 16.15 -0.14
C ASN A 94 11.94 14.62 0.08
N THR A 95 12.20 13.84 -0.96
CA THR A 95 12.45 12.41 -0.88
C THR A 95 13.93 12.13 -0.99
N VAL A 96 14.46 11.31 -0.09
CA VAL A 96 15.80 10.74 -0.19
C VAL A 96 15.71 9.51 -1.06
N TYR A 97 16.54 9.43 -2.11
CA TYR A 97 16.58 8.26 -2.99
C TYR A 97 17.83 7.43 -2.70
N TYR A 98 17.69 6.11 -2.73
CA TYR A 98 18.78 5.17 -2.43
C TYR A 98 18.77 3.95 -3.35
N ASP A 99 19.76 3.08 -3.22
CA ASP A 99 19.99 1.93 -4.09
C ASP A 99 19.18 0.66 -3.71
N GLY A 100 18.36 0.75 -2.66
CA GLY A 100 17.56 -0.40 -2.17
C GLY A 100 18.30 -1.34 -1.22
N HIS A 101 19.57 -1.07 -0.86
CA HIS A 101 20.36 -1.96 0.01
C HIS A 101 20.49 -1.41 1.43
N LYS A 102 21.24 -0.35 1.62
CA LYS A 102 21.49 0.24 2.94
C LYS A 102 20.78 1.56 3.08
N LEU A 103 20.00 1.71 4.13
CA LEU A 103 19.32 2.97 4.40
C LEU A 103 20.34 4.09 4.70
N PRO A 104 20.27 5.26 4.01
CA PRO A 104 21.27 6.33 4.14
C PRO A 104 21.07 7.17 5.41
N PHE A 105 20.77 6.51 6.52
CA PHE A 105 20.56 7.13 7.83
C PHE A 105 21.44 6.48 8.88
N ALA A 106 21.79 7.24 9.91
CA ALA A 106 22.53 6.73 11.07
C ALA A 106 21.68 5.75 11.88
N SER A 107 22.33 4.84 12.60
CA SER A 107 21.64 3.97 13.56
C SER A 107 20.90 4.84 14.61
N GLN A 108 19.73 4.39 15.03
CA GLN A 108 18.91 5.04 16.07
C GLN A 108 18.66 6.54 15.79
N SER A 109 18.33 6.87 14.55
CA SER A 109 18.08 8.25 14.13
C SER A 109 16.60 8.60 13.96
N MET A 110 15.72 7.60 13.83
CA MET A 110 14.29 7.78 13.56
C MET A 110 13.43 7.42 14.78
N ASP A 111 12.45 8.25 15.10
CA ASP A 111 11.50 7.99 16.18
C ASP A 111 10.39 7.03 15.73
N ARG A 112 9.99 7.13 14.45
CA ARG A 112 8.91 6.36 13.84
C ARG A 112 9.29 5.93 12.43
N ILE A 113 8.83 4.74 12.03
CA ILE A 113 8.95 4.25 10.66
C ILE A 113 7.57 3.89 10.14
N LEU A 114 7.23 4.42 8.97
CA LEU A 114 6.11 3.98 8.15
C LEU A 114 6.67 3.21 6.95
N CYS A 115 6.11 2.03 6.67
CA CYS A 115 6.49 1.22 5.51
C CYS A 115 5.23 0.56 4.95
N THR A 116 4.65 1.14 3.90
CA THR A 116 3.34 0.71 3.38
C THR A 116 3.46 0.06 2.02
N GLU A 117 2.99 -1.21 1.92
CA GLU A 117 2.93 -1.97 0.66
C GLU A 117 4.29 -1.88 -0.10
N THR A 118 5.37 -2.16 0.59
CA THR A 118 6.75 -2.03 0.10
C THR A 118 7.53 -3.33 0.26
N MET A 119 7.35 -4.03 1.40
CA MET A 119 8.16 -5.20 1.75
C MET A 119 7.95 -6.36 0.76
N GLU A 120 6.79 -6.47 0.13
CA GLU A 120 6.50 -7.48 -0.91
C GLU A 120 7.38 -7.31 -2.15
N HIS A 121 7.92 -6.11 -2.36
CA HIS A 121 8.78 -5.76 -3.49
C HIS A 121 10.27 -5.90 -3.17
N VAL A 122 10.61 -6.26 -1.94
CA VAL A 122 12.00 -6.40 -1.49
C VAL A 122 12.40 -7.88 -1.50
N TRP A 123 13.42 -8.22 -2.32
CA TRP A 123 13.89 -9.60 -2.43
C TRP A 123 14.50 -10.11 -1.12
N ASP A 124 15.45 -9.36 -0.53
CA ASP A 124 16.07 -9.70 0.76
C ASP A 124 15.35 -9.01 1.92
N THR A 125 14.27 -9.63 2.37
CA THR A 125 13.45 -9.14 3.47
C THR A 125 14.18 -9.13 4.82
N ASN A 126 15.17 -10.02 5.02
CA ASN A 126 15.95 -10.06 6.26
C ASN A 126 16.87 -8.83 6.36
N LEU A 127 17.62 -8.53 5.29
CA LEU A 127 18.46 -7.33 5.24
C LEU A 127 17.59 -6.06 5.42
N PHE A 128 16.48 -5.98 4.70
CA PHE A 128 15.57 -4.83 4.76
C PHE A 128 15.07 -4.57 6.18
N LEU A 129 14.53 -5.59 6.85
CA LEU A 129 14.02 -5.46 8.22
C LEU A 129 15.12 -5.14 9.22
N SER A 130 16.34 -5.69 9.05
CA SER A 130 17.46 -5.35 9.92
C SER A 130 17.93 -3.89 9.76
N GLU A 131 17.81 -3.32 8.55
CA GLU A 131 18.11 -1.92 8.31
C GLU A 131 17.02 -0.99 8.89
N LEU A 132 15.73 -1.39 8.82
CA LEU A 132 14.64 -0.66 9.48
C LEU A 132 14.85 -0.62 11.00
N GLU A 133 15.18 -1.76 11.61
CA GLU A 133 15.49 -1.85 13.05
C GLU A 133 16.70 -1.01 13.40
N ARG A 134 17.79 -1.10 12.62
CA ARG A 134 19.01 -0.33 12.86
C ARG A 134 18.77 1.18 12.94
N VAL A 135 17.94 1.73 12.05
CA VAL A 135 17.68 3.18 12.02
C VAL A 135 16.63 3.63 13.03
N LEU A 136 15.79 2.72 13.52
CA LEU A 136 14.78 3.01 14.53
C LEU A 136 15.45 3.21 15.89
N ARG A 137 15.05 4.25 16.63
CA ARG A 137 15.49 4.47 17.99
C ARG A 137 14.95 3.40 18.93
N SER A 138 15.68 3.13 20.02
CA SER A 138 15.15 2.36 21.13
C SER A 138 13.80 2.93 21.58
N LYS A 139 12.76 2.08 21.68
CA LYS A 139 11.35 2.46 21.93
C LYS A 139 10.70 3.25 20.78
N GLY A 140 11.31 3.30 19.61
CA GLY A 140 10.65 3.75 18.40
C GLY A 140 9.59 2.75 17.94
N THR A 141 8.66 3.17 17.11
CA THR A 141 7.58 2.31 16.61
C THR A 141 7.62 2.26 15.09
N ILE A 142 7.40 1.06 14.54
CA ILE A 142 7.18 0.86 13.11
C ILE A 142 5.72 0.50 12.85
N ILE A 143 5.14 1.08 11.81
CA ILE A 143 3.96 0.56 11.11
C ILE A 143 4.43 0.00 9.78
N LEU A 144 4.20 -1.29 9.58
CA LEU A 144 4.47 -1.98 8.33
C LEU A 144 3.17 -2.57 7.80
N THR A 145 2.89 -2.38 6.50
CA THR A 145 1.74 -3.00 5.88
C THR A 145 2.16 -3.81 4.66
N VAL A 146 1.46 -4.93 4.45
CA VAL A 146 1.71 -5.82 3.31
C VAL A 146 0.38 -6.32 2.74
N PRO A 147 0.29 -6.52 1.41
CA PRO A 147 -0.88 -7.09 0.79
C PRO A 147 -0.92 -8.62 0.99
N PHE A 148 -2.14 -9.18 1.04
CA PHE A 148 -2.34 -10.64 1.01
C PHE A 148 -3.20 -11.06 -0.18
N ALA A 149 -4.41 -10.54 -0.31
CA ALA A 149 -5.31 -10.86 -1.44
C ALA A 149 -5.10 -10.00 -2.69
N ALA A 150 -3.99 -9.28 -2.81
CA ALA A 150 -3.68 -8.44 -3.96
C ALA A 150 -3.36 -9.25 -5.24
N ARG A 151 -3.57 -8.62 -6.40
CA ARG A 151 -3.08 -9.13 -7.67
C ARG A 151 -1.56 -8.97 -7.76
N TRP A 152 -0.91 -9.74 -8.65
CA TRP A 152 0.46 -9.49 -9.03
C TRP A 152 0.58 -8.11 -9.70
N HIS A 153 1.46 -7.26 -9.19
CA HIS A 153 1.62 -5.87 -9.57
C HIS A 153 3.09 -5.44 -9.47
N TYR A 154 3.44 -4.28 -9.97
CA TYR A 154 4.84 -3.79 -10.03
C TYR A 154 5.79 -4.82 -10.65
N ILE A 155 5.34 -5.45 -11.71
CA ILE A 155 6.03 -6.55 -12.39
C ILE A 155 7.39 -6.10 -12.93
N PRO A 156 8.49 -6.87 -12.72
CA PRO A 156 8.58 -8.20 -12.11
C PRO A 156 8.90 -8.22 -10.60
N HIS A 157 8.84 -7.10 -9.90
CA HIS A 157 9.37 -6.92 -8.56
C HIS A 157 8.32 -7.12 -7.45
N ASP A 158 7.34 -7.98 -7.63
CA ASP A 158 6.35 -8.37 -6.62
C ASP A 158 6.56 -9.84 -6.24
N TYR A 159 7.28 -10.07 -5.15
CA TYR A 159 7.85 -11.36 -4.79
C TYR A 159 7.04 -12.11 -3.73
N TRP A 160 6.39 -11.39 -2.78
CA TRP A 160 5.94 -12.00 -1.55
C TRP A 160 4.47 -11.73 -1.22
N ARG A 161 3.83 -12.73 -0.59
CA ARG A 161 2.60 -12.61 0.18
C ARG A 161 2.85 -13.24 1.54
N PHE A 162 2.91 -12.39 2.57
CA PHE A 162 3.28 -12.81 3.91
C PHE A 162 2.07 -13.26 4.71
N THR A 163 2.21 -14.38 5.44
CA THR A 163 1.27 -14.78 6.48
C THR A 163 1.61 -14.09 7.80
N PRO A 164 0.69 -14.00 8.78
CA PRO A 164 0.97 -13.47 10.11
C PRO A 164 2.14 -14.18 10.81
N SER A 165 2.24 -15.50 10.65
CA SER A 165 3.34 -16.29 11.20
C SER A 165 4.69 -15.91 10.60
N ALA A 166 4.75 -15.69 9.29
CA ALA A 166 5.97 -15.25 8.61
C ALA A 166 6.36 -13.83 9.04
N LEU A 167 5.41 -12.89 9.11
CA LEU A 167 5.65 -11.52 9.59
C LEU A 167 6.22 -11.51 10.99
N ASN A 168 5.59 -12.23 11.91
CA ASN A 168 6.07 -12.32 13.30
C ASN A 168 7.48 -12.90 13.39
N ALA A 169 7.75 -14.00 12.68
CA ALA A 169 9.06 -14.65 12.69
C ALA A 169 10.17 -13.76 12.10
N LEU A 170 9.91 -13.08 10.98
CA LEU A 170 10.86 -12.19 10.31
C LEU A 170 11.19 -10.96 11.18
N LEU A 171 10.17 -10.33 11.78
CA LEU A 171 10.34 -9.17 12.64
C LEU A 171 11.07 -9.51 13.94
N LEU A 172 10.72 -10.62 14.59
CA LEU A 172 11.47 -11.11 15.78
C LEU A 172 12.93 -11.38 15.45
N LYS A 173 13.20 -12.01 14.29
CA LYS A 173 14.57 -12.28 13.83
C LYS A 173 15.37 -11.00 13.58
N ALA A 174 14.71 -9.93 13.10
CA ALA A 174 15.33 -8.63 12.88
C ALA A 174 15.59 -7.83 14.16
N GLY A 175 15.01 -8.22 15.30
CA GLY A 175 15.20 -7.56 16.60
C GLY A 175 13.98 -6.80 17.12
N PHE A 176 12.91 -6.71 16.34
CA PHE A 176 11.66 -6.04 16.77
C PHE A 176 10.98 -6.82 17.91
N GLN A 177 10.28 -6.08 18.77
CA GLN A 177 9.54 -6.59 19.90
C GLN A 177 8.08 -6.08 19.88
N ASN A 178 7.26 -6.55 20.82
CA ASN A 178 5.86 -6.11 20.97
C ASN A 178 5.06 -6.15 19.65
N ILE A 179 5.33 -7.18 18.82
CA ILE A 179 4.77 -7.31 17.47
C ILE A 179 3.28 -7.62 17.55
N ARG A 180 2.47 -6.81 16.90
CA ARG A 180 1.03 -6.99 16.75
C ARG A 180 0.67 -6.98 15.27
N VAL A 181 0.03 -8.05 14.79
CA VAL A 181 -0.38 -8.21 13.40
C VAL A 181 -1.90 -8.20 13.32
N TYR A 182 -2.45 -7.30 12.54
CA TYR A 182 -3.89 -7.15 12.32
C TYR A 182 -4.26 -7.43 10.89
N SER A 183 -5.37 -8.16 10.65
CA SER A 183 -5.92 -8.32 9.33
C SER A 183 -6.67 -7.07 8.89
N ARG A 184 -6.55 -6.71 7.60
CA ARG A 184 -7.34 -5.66 6.95
C ARG A 184 -8.54 -6.29 6.24
N GLY A 185 -9.73 -6.14 6.82
CA GLY A 185 -10.95 -6.77 6.35
C GLY A 185 -11.02 -8.27 6.64
N ASN A 186 -11.87 -8.97 5.90
CA ASN A 186 -12.18 -10.39 6.06
C ASN A 186 -12.58 -11.01 4.71
N PHE A 187 -13.00 -12.29 4.68
CA PHE A 187 -13.38 -13.01 3.46
C PHE A 187 -14.49 -12.31 2.65
N ILE A 188 -15.44 -11.60 3.30
CA ILE A 188 -16.48 -10.79 2.60
C ILE A 188 -15.83 -9.63 1.88
N THR A 189 -14.89 -8.94 2.54
CA THR A 189 -14.13 -7.84 1.95
C THR A 189 -13.34 -8.31 0.74
N VAL A 190 -12.69 -9.47 0.85
CA VAL A 190 -11.92 -10.09 -0.25
C VAL A 190 -12.83 -10.45 -1.42
N ALA A 191 -13.98 -11.08 -1.15
CA ALA A 191 -14.96 -11.42 -2.19
C ALA A 191 -15.46 -10.18 -2.93
N ALA A 192 -15.86 -9.12 -2.20
CA ALA A 192 -16.28 -7.86 -2.79
C ALA A 192 -15.17 -7.22 -3.64
N TYR A 193 -13.95 -7.15 -3.10
CA TYR A 193 -12.77 -6.64 -3.80
C TYR A 193 -12.50 -7.40 -5.12
N LYS A 194 -12.49 -8.73 -5.09
CA LYS A 194 -12.23 -9.56 -6.27
C LYS A 194 -13.33 -9.39 -7.34
N LEU A 195 -14.60 -9.32 -6.93
CA LEU A 195 -15.71 -9.06 -7.87
C LEU A 195 -15.62 -7.67 -8.49
N MET A 196 -15.36 -6.62 -7.72
CA MET A 196 -15.15 -5.28 -8.26
C MET A 196 -13.95 -5.24 -9.22
N ALA A 197 -12.87 -5.95 -8.91
CA ALA A 197 -11.69 -6.04 -9.78
C ALA A 197 -11.95 -6.71 -11.14
N THR A 198 -13.05 -7.46 -11.31
CA THR A 198 -13.47 -7.98 -12.63
C THR A 198 -14.27 -6.95 -13.44
N ILE A 199 -14.96 -6.03 -12.79
CA ILE A 199 -15.84 -5.04 -13.43
C ILE A 199 -15.07 -3.76 -13.79
N LEU A 200 -14.23 -3.26 -12.90
CA LEU A 200 -13.49 -1.99 -13.10
C LEU A 200 -12.70 -1.91 -14.42
N PRO A 201 -12.04 -2.97 -14.92
CA PRO A 201 -11.33 -2.94 -16.20
C PRO A 201 -12.23 -2.68 -17.41
N LEU A 202 -13.55 -2.84 -17.29
CA LEU A 202 -14.48 -2.52 -18.38
C LEU A 202 -14.46 -1.02 -18.74
N PHE A 203 -14.19 -0.17 -17.75
CA PHE A 203 -14.11 1.29 -17.95
C PHE A 203 -12.77 1.74 -18.55
N PHE A 204 -11.69 0.96 -18.36
CA PHE A 204 -10.31 1.32 -18.72
C PHE A 204 -9.73 0.40 -19.80
N SER A 205 -10.59 -0.11 -20.67
CA SER A 205 -10.20 -1.14 -21.66
C SER A 205 -9.17 -0.65 -22.67
N ARG A 206 -8.06 -1.38 -22.81
CA ARG A 206 -7.06 -1.25 -23.87
C ARG A 206 -7.45 -2.09 -25.12
N SER A 207 -8.72 -2.09 -25.50
CA SER A 207 -9.20 -2.90 -26.62
C SER A 207 -8.70 -2.36 -27.97
N PRO A 208 -8.44 -3.23 -28.96
CA PRO A 208 -7.87 -2.84 -30.25
C PRO A 208 -8.84 -2.04 -31.12
N THR A 209 -10.16 -2.21 -30.95
CA THR A 209 -11.17 -1.53 -31.76
C THR A 209 -12.03 -0.58 -30.91
N MET A 210 -12.46 0.53 -31.53
CA MET A 210 -13.34 1.50 -30.89
C MET A 210 -14.69 0.88 -30.50
N LEU A 211 -15.25 0.02 -31.35
CA LEU A 211 -16.50 -0.68 -31.08
C LEU A 211 -16.41 -1.52 -29.80
N LEU A 212 -15.33 -2.28 -29.63
CA LEU A 212 -15.13 -3.12 -28.46
C LEU A 212 -14.92 -2.27 -27.19
N LYS A 213 -14.28 -1.10 -27.31
CA LYS A 213 -14.16 -0.13 -26.18
C LYS A 213 -15.54 0.36 -25.76
N LEU A 214 -16.38 0.77 -26.72
CA LEU A 214 -17.73 1.26 -26.45
C LEU A 214 -18.61 0.17 -25.84
N LEU A 215 -18.56 -1.06 -26.35
CA LEU A 215 -19.30 -2.20 -25.78
C LEU A 215 -18.90 -2.49 -24.33
N LYS A 216 -17.58 -2.55 -24.07
CA LYS A 216 -17.09 -2.77 -22.69
C LYS A 216 -17.51 -1.62 -21.77
N PHE A 217 -17.39 -0.37 -22.20
CA PHE A 217 -17.82 0.78 -21.42
C PHE A 217 -19.32 0.76 -21.13
N ALA A 218 -20.15 0.44 -22.13
CA ALA A 218 -21.60 0.29 -21.96
C ALA A 218 -21.92 -0.84 -20.97
N THR A 219 -21.26 -2.00 -21.07
CA THR A 219 -21.37 -3.09 -20.10
C THR A 219 -20.96 -2.64 -18.70
N GLY A 220 -19.85 -1.88 -18.60
CA GLY A 220 -19.41 -1.28 -17.32
C GLY A 220 -20.47 -0.39 -16.71
N LEU A 221 -21.13 0.46 -17.49
CA LEU A 221 -22.23 1.33 -17.02
C LEU A 221 -23.41 0.53 -16.47
N LEU A 222 -23.78 -0.58 -17.12
CA LEU A 222 -24.82 -1.49 -16.62
C LEU A 222 -24.42 -2.16 -15.29
N CYS A 223 -23.12 -2.32 -15.04
CA CYS A 223 -22.60 -2.90 -13.79
C CYS A 223 -22.44 -1.86 -12.65
N VAL A 224 -22.65 -0.56 -12.87
CA VAL A 224 -22.49 0.48 -11.82
C VAL A 224 -23.33 0.19 -10.57
N PRO A 225 -24.62 -0.22 -10.64
CA PRO A 225 -25.37 -0.56 -9.44
C PRO A 225 -24.74 -1.72 -8.65
N ILE A 226 -24.22 -2.73 -9.35
CA ILE A 226 -23.53 -3.87 -8.73
C ILE A 226 -22.25 -3.40 -8.04
N LEU A 227 -21.46 -2.53 -8.69
CA LEU A 227 -20.26 -1.95 -8.11
C LEU A 227 -20.60 -1.16 -6.83
N ALA A 228 -21.67 -0.37 -6.84
CA ALA A 228 -22.10 0.39 -5.67
C ALA A 228 -22.48 -0.52 -4.49
N VAL A 229 -23.20 -1.60 -4.75
CA VAL A 229 -23.57 -2.60 -3.73
C VAL A 229 -22.31 -3.30 -3.19
N LEU A 230 -21.40 -3.76 -4.07
CA LEU A 230 -20.17 -4.42 -3.66
C LEU A 230 -19.26 -3.48 -2.86
N ALA A 231 -19.14 -2.20 -3.27
CA ALA A 231 -18.39 -1.18 -2.54
C ALA A 231 -18.98 -0.95 -1.14
N CYS A 232 -20.30 -0.88 -1.02
CA CYS A 232 -21.00 -0.73 0.25
C CYS A 232 -20.76 -1.94 1.17
N ILE A 233 -20.99 -3.16 0.66
CA ILE A 233 -20.75 -4.41 1.41
C ILE A 233 -19.28 -4.50 1.83
N GLY A 234 -18.36 -4.26 0.92
CA GLY A 234 -16.92 -4.30 1.18
C GLY A 234 -16.50 -3.30 2.25
N THR A 235 -16.98 -2.06 2.17
CA THR A 235 -16.67 -1.00 3.15
C THR A 235 -17.25 -1.33 4.52
N ILE A 236 -18.50 -1.80 4.60
CA ILE A 236 -19.13 -2.19 5.87
C ILE A 236 -18.35 -3.38 6.48
N SER A 237 -17.94 -4.35 5.65
CA SER A 237 -17.21 -5.53 6.13
C SER A 237 -15.84 -5.21 6.72
N LEU A 238 -15.23 -4.06 6.38
CA LEU A 238 -13.97 -3.59 6.99
C LEU A 238 -14.08 -3.34 8.50
N CYS A 239 -15.29 -3.09 9.02
CA CYS A 239 -15.52 -2.93 10.45
C CYS A 239 -15.31 -4.23 11.24
N ALA A 240 -15.40 -5.39 10.58
CA ALA A 240 -15.17 -6.70 11.17
C ALA A 240 -13.77 -7.20 10.82
N LYS A 241 -12.78 -6.81 11.62
CA LYS A 241 -11.40 -7.26 11.48
C LYS A 241 -11.28 -8.69 12.02
N SER A 242 -11.56 -9.70 11.22
CA SER A 242 -11.40 -11.08 11.61
C SER A 242 -11.24 -11.98 10.42
N GLY A 243 -10.43 -13.01 10.58
CA GLY A 243 -10.39 -14.11 9.62
C GLY A 243 -9.00 -14.45 9.13
N ASP A 244 -8.96 -15.64 8.59
CA ASP A 244 -7.83 -16.28 7.92
C ASP A 244 -7.72 -15.86 6.45
N ASP A 245 -8.70 -15.11 5.91
CA ASP A 245 -8.67 -14.49 4.58
C ASP A 245 -8.98 -12.99 4.69
N CYS A 246 -8.07 -12.17 4.15
CA CYS A 246 -8.13 -10.72 4.26
C CYS A 246 -7.43 -10.02 3.09
N LEU A 247 -7.60 -8.70 2.96
CA LEU A 247 -6.93 -7.91 1.93
C LEU A 247 -5.41 -7.85 2.12
N GLY A 248 -4.97 -7.75 3.37
CA GLY A 248 -3.59 -7.61 3.76
C GLY A 248 -3.45 -7.50 5.27
N TYR A 249 -2.24 -7.21 5.73
CA TYR A 249 -1.94 -7.09 7.15
C TYR A 249 -1.33 -5.74 7.46
N THR A 250 -1.70 -5.19 8.63
CA THR A 250 -1.04 -4.05 9.27
C THR A 250 -0.30 -4.57 10.50
N VAL A 251 0.96 -4.22 10.61
CA VAL A 251 1.84 -4.63 11.71
C VAL A 251 2.28 -3.39 12.48
N LEU A 252 2.21 -3.47 13.81
CA LEU A 252 2.80 -2.54 14.75
C LEU A 252 3.88 -3.28 15.53
N ALA A 253 5.08 -2.71 15.62
CA ALA A 253 6.20 -3.27 16.39
C ALA A 253 7.09 -2.17 16.97
N GLU A 254 7.93 -2.53 17.97
CA GLU A 254 8.89 -1.67 18.65
C GLU A 254 10.30 -2.26 18.60
#